data_30bf25120a4c1e4bc9eda624b4957d55
#
_entry.id   30bf25120a4c1e4bc9eda624b4957d55
#
_cell.length_a   1.000
_cell.length_b   1.000
_cell.length_c   1.000
_cell.angle_alpha   90.00
_cell.angle_beta   90.00
_cell.angle_gamma   90.00
#
_symmetry.space_group_name_H-M   'P 1'
#
loop_
_entity.id
_entity.type
_entity.pdbx_description
1 polymer ?
#
loop_
_entity_poly.entity_id
_entity_poly.type
_entity_poly.pdbx_seq_one_letter_code
_entity_poly.pdbx_strand_id
1 'polypeptide(L)'
;VAARRSGDTPVAEVMTQRAETVPADTMVGEVLLRMLEGGFHHFPIADAGGRVTGVVTDTDLMGIGRNTPFALKSAIERARDSEAVAGAIGELPDVITALVDSSADPVDVGHIIAFAIDAATRRLLELGMAEHGEPPSPWAWLALGSAARQEQAIRTDQDHALAFEGDPDAANASLAPLAEFVTAGLEAAGIARCNGDVMATNAALRLPLQDWVRRFDFWMSEQSPKASEQLSIIFDFRRVAGKLEAEGALDDIMATAVNRPIFLAHLARRALDLRPPIGFVRGLIVDHRGEHPGTVDLKHGGILIVGNIARAWATRTGVTAKRTLHRLRAAEGAGAIDAETREGLEEAFRFLWEVRLRHHVEQMRAGEKPDDFVDPKALGGVARQGLKEAFRIITRAQRELAL
;
A
#
# COMPACT_ATOMS: atom_id res chain seq x y z
N VAL A 1 21.78 -20.51 -4.42
CA VAL A 1 23.06 -20.49 -3.68
C VAL A 1 23.58 -21.89 -3.50
N ALA A 2 22.77 -22.85 -3.08
CA ALA A 2 23.18 -24.25 -2.92
C ALA A 2 23.70 -24.89 -4.22
N ALA A 3 23.16 -24.53 -5.38
CA ALA A 3 23.57 -25.10 -6.68
C ALA A 3 24.99 -24.73 -7.15
N ARG A 4 25.70 -23.87 -6.43
CA ARG A 4 27.10 -23.46 -6.74
C ARG A 4 28.13 -23.91 -5.72
N ARG A 5 27.74 -24.70 -4.71
CA ARG A 5 28.63 -25.23 -3.69
C ARG A 5 28.93 -26.70 -3.96
N SER A 6 30.08 -27.17 -3.47
CA SER A 6 30.42 -28.61 -3.51
C SER A 6 29.38 -29.44 -2.76
N GLY A 7 29.13 -30.68 -3.22
CA GLY A 7 28.25 -31.63 -2.51
C GLY A 7 28.72 -31.98 -1.09
N ASP A 8 30.00 -31.74 -0.79
CA ASP A 8 30.57 -31.97 0.55
C ASP A 8 30.46 -30.76 1.49
N THR A 9 29.82 -29.66 1.04
CA THR A 9 29.63 -28.46 1.87
C THR A 9 28.64 -28.78 3.00
N PRO A 10 29.01 -28.56 4.29
CA PRO A 10 28.11 -28.78 5.41
C PRO A 10 26.82 -27.95 5.26
N VAL A 11 25.68 -28.55 5.60
CA VAL A 11 24.37 -27.86 5.53
C VAL A 11 24.37 -26.56 6.34
N ALA A 12 25.05 -26.54 7.49
CA ALA A 12 25.19 -25.35 8.33
C ALA A 12 25.81 -24.13 7.64
N GLU A 13 26.58 -24.33 6.56
CA GLU A 13 27.18 -23.23 5.78
C GLU A 13 26.24 -22.65 4.71
N VAL A 14 25.18 -23.38 4.35
CA VAL A 14 24.26 -23.00 3.26
C VAL A 14 22.82 -22.80 3.76
N MET A 15 22.50 -23.23 4.98
CA MET A 15 21.18 -23.03 5.58
C MET A 15 20.99 -21.58 6.08
N THR A 16 19.76 -21.15 6.18
CA THR A 16 19.38 -19.95 6.94
C THR A 16 19.62 -20.21 8.40
N GLN A 17 20.59 -19.52 9.03
CA GLN A 17 21.06 -19.81 10.39
C GLN A 17 20.02 -19.49 11.49
N ARG A 18 19.07 -18.62 11.21
CA ARG A 18 17.94 -18.32 12.09
C ARG A 18 16.69 -18.43 11.27
N ALA A 19 16.05 -19.59 11.32
CA ALA A 19 14.75 -19.77 10.68
C ALA A 19 13.76 -18.78 11.32
N GLU A 20 13.11 -17.99 10.47
CA GLU A 20 11.98 -17.18 10.90
C GLU A 20 10.81 -18.10 11.21
N THR A 21 10.17 -17.92 12.36
CA THR A 21 9.04 -18.74 12.81
C THR A 21 7.80 -17.89 12.96
N VAL A 22 6.63 -18.51 12.89
CA VAL A 22 5.34 -17.86 13.13
C VAL A 22 4.61 -18.53 14.30
N PRO A 23 3.93 -17.79 15.18
CA PRO A 23 2.99 -18.34 16.16
C PRO A 23 1.83 -19.09 15.47
N ALA A 24 1.25 -20.07 16.16
CA ALA A 24 0.15 -20.88 15.60
C ALA A 24 -1.16 -20.10 15.38
N ASP A 25 -1.31 -18.97 16.04
CA ASP A 25 -2.46 -18.07 15.94
C ASP A 25 -2.25 -16.90 14.95
N THR A 26 -1.11 -16.91 14.22
CA THR A 26 -0.87 -15.90 13.18
C THR A 26 -1.88 -16.08 12.04
N MET A 27 -2.48 -14.98 11.60
CA MET A 27 -3.44 -14.99 10.51
C MET A 27 -2.80 -15.49 9.21
N VAL A 28 -3.54 -16.30 8.45
CA VAL A 28 -3.08 -16.90 7.19
C VAL A 28 -2.54 -15.86 6.21
N GLY A 29 -3.24 -14.73 6.06
CA GLY A 29 -2.81 -13.63 5.17
C GLY A 29 -1.46 -13.03 5.57
N GLU A 30 -1.20 -12.86 6.86
CA GLU A 30 0.10 -12.37 7.36
C GLU A 30 1.22 -13.36 7.07
N VAL A 31 0.98 -14.66 7.27
CA VAL A 31 1.96 -15.70 6.94
C VAL A 31 2.28 -15.70 5.45
N LEU A 32 1.23 -15.60 4.60
CA LEU A 32 1.36 -15.55 3.17
C LEU A 32 2.19 -14.33 2.71
N LEU A 33 1.93 -13.16 3.26
CA LEU A 33 2.70 -11.94 2.96
C LEU A 33 4.16 -12.07 3.36
N ARG A 34 4.46 -12.60 4.56
CA ARG A 34 5.83 -12.85 5.01
C ARG A 34 6.56 -13.84 4.09
N MET A 35 5.86 -14.89 3.62
CA MET A 35 6.40 -15.81 2.62
C MET A 35 6.75 -15.10 1.31
N LEU A 36 5.85 -14.27 0.81
CA LEU A 36 6.03 -13.53 -0.44
C LEU A 36 7.18 -12.51 -0.34
N GLU A 37 7.21 -11.71 0.74
CA GLU A 37 8.23 -10.69 0.97
C GLU A 37 9.63 -11.30 1.20
N GLY A 38 9.71 -12.36 2.00
CA GLY A 38 10.95 -13.05 2.32
C GLY A 38 11.43 -14.05 1.25
N GLY A 39 10.59 -14.37 0.26
CA GLY A 39 10.87 -15.42 -0.72
C GLY A 39 10.91 -16.82 -0.10
N PHE A 40 10.19 -17.01 1.00
CA PHE A 40 10.08 -18.29 1.69
C PHE A 40 8.85 -19.06 1.20
N HIS A 41 8.98 -20.38 1.10
CA HIS A 41 7.88 -21.30 0.78
C HIS A 41 7.45 -22.13 1.99
N HIS A 42 8.14 -21.99 3.12
CA HIS A 42 7.91 -22.78 4.32
C HIS A 42 8.15 -21.90 5.56
N PHE A 43 7.22 -21.91 6.51
CA PHE A 43 7.42 -21.33 7.83
C PHE A 43 7.26 -22.38 8.92
N PRO A 44 8.25 -22.57 9.80
CA PRO A 44 8.06 -23.32 11.03
C PRO A 44 7.07 -22.58 11.94
N ILE A 45 6.12 -23.32 12.49
CA ILE A 45 5.18 -22.84 13.51
C ILE A 45 5.78 -23.11 14.86
N ALA A 46 5.90 -22.07 15.71
CA ALA A 46 6.47 -22.22 17.05
C ALA A 46 5.44 -21.91 18.15
N ASP A 47 5.53 -22.64 19.26
CA ASP A 47 4.78 -22.34 20.48
C ASP A 47 5.40 -21.15 21.25
N ALA A 48 4.75 -20.72 22.34
CA ALA A 48 5.22 -19.61 23.17
C ALA A 48 6.60 -19.85 23.81
N GLY A 49 7.06 -21.10 23.86
CA GLY A 49 8.39 -21.52 24.34
C GLY A 49 9.45 -21.53 23.22
N GLY A 50 9.07 -21.18 21.97
CA GLY A 50 9.97 -21.21 20.82
C GLY A 50 10.20 -22.61 20.24
N ARG A 51 9.46 -23.64 20.68
CA ARG A 51 9.57 -24.99 20.15
C ARG A 51 8.72 -25.12 18.88
N VAL A 52 9.32 -25.65 17.82
CA VAL A 52 8.60 -25.90 16.55
C VAL A 52 7.56 -27.02 16.75
N THR A 53 6.30 -26.71 16.46
CA THR A 53 5.14 -27.60 16.57
C THR A 53 4.63 -28.09 15.23
N GLY A 54 5.01 -27.42 14.14
CA GLY A 54 4.60 -27.75 12.78
C GLY A 54 5.35 -26.91 11.75
N VAL A 55 5.01 -27.13 10.49
CA VAL A 55 5.47 -26.33 9.34
C VAL A 55 4.26 -26.03 8.49
N VAL A 56 4.13 -24.80 8.04
CA VAL A 56 3.14 -24.40 7.04
C VAL A 56 3.84 -24.05 5.74
N THR A 57 3.26 -24.43 4.61
CA THR A 57 3.79 -24.13 3.28
C THR A 57 2.85 -23.22 2.50
N ASP A 58 3.37 -22.57 1.47
CA ASP A 58 2.56 -21.81 0.50
C ASP A 58 1.44 -22.67 -0.12
N THR A 59 1.74 -23.95 -0.39
CA THR A 59 0.78 -24.92 -0.92
C THR A 59 -0.33 -25.23 0.08
N ASP A 60 -0.02 -25.31 1.38
CA ASP A 60 -1.04 -25.53 2.43
C ASP A 60 -2.01 -24.35 2.52
N LEU A 61 -1.49 -23.12 2.29
CA LEU A 61 -2.29 -21.90 2.39
C LEU A 61 -3.14 -21.62 1.14
N MET A 62 -2.61 -21.92 -0.05
CA MET A 62 -3.21 -21.51 -1.33
C MET A 62 -3.64 -22.67 -2.22
N GLY A 63 -3.31 -23.92 -1.84
CA GLY A 63 -3.51 -25.07 -2.71
C GLY A 63 -2.54 -25.11 -3.90
N ILE A 64 -2.76 -26.08 -4.79
CA ILE A 64 -1.97 -26.24 -6.02
C ILE A 64 -2.74 -25.60 -7.17
N GLY A 65 -2.32 -24.39 -7.59
CA GLY A 65 -2.98 -23.65 -8.67
C GLY A 65 -2.03 -22.69 -9.41
N ARG A 66 -2.49 -22.23 -10.57
CA ARG A 66 -1.78 -21.18 -11.35
C ARG A 66 -2.10 -19.78 -10.84
N ASN A 67 -3.31 -19.58 -10.30
CA ASN A 67 -3.79 -18.28 -9.84
C ASN A 67 -3.41 -18.03 -8.38
N THR A 68 -2.10 -18.10 -8.08
CA THR A 68 -1.57 -17.83 -6.74
C THR A 68 -0.62 -16.64 -6.77
N PRO A 69 -0.51 -15.87 -5.67
CA PRO A 69 0.45 -14.78 -5.59
C PRO A 69 1.91 -15.21 -5.85
N PHE A 70 2.27 -16.45 -5.52
CA PHE A 70 3.61 -17.00 -5.79
C PHE A 70 3.86 -17.30 -7.27
N ALA A 71 2.86 -17.85 -7.97
CA ALA A 71 2.94 -18.09 -9.40
C ALA A 71 3.07 -16.74 -10.14
N LEU A 72 2.27 -15.76 -9.76
CA LEU A 72 2.31 -14.39 -10.29
C LEU A 72 3.69 -13.75 -10.08
N LYS A 73 4.21 -13.75 -8.84
CA LYS A 73 5.57 -13.27 -8.52
C LYS A 73 6.60 -13.91 -9.41
N SER A 74 6.55 -15.24 -9.51
CA SER A 74 7.50 -16.05 -10.31
C SER A 74 7.41 -15.74 -11.80
N ALA A 75 6.22 -15.45 -12.33
CA ALA A 75 6.02 -15.03 -13.72
C ALA A 75 6.64 -13.65 -13.97
N ILE A 76 6.39 -12.69 -13.08
CA ILE A 76 6.98 -11.34 -13.14
C ILE A 76 8.51 -11.39 -13.09
N GLU A 77 9.08 -12.12 -12.13
CA GLU A 77 10.56 -12.22 -11.96
C GLU A 77 11.25 -12.86 -13.17
N ARG A 78 10.56 -13.76 -13.89
CA ARG A 78 11.08 -14.43 -15.09
C ARG A 78 10.80 -13.70 -16.39
N ALA A 79 10.00 -12.64 -16.37
CA ALA A 79 9.69 -11.85 -17.56
C ALA A 79 10.99 -11.28 -18.19
N ARG A 80 11.12 -11.37 -19.53
CA ARG A 80 12.35 -10.98 -20.23
C ARG A 80 12.29 -9.59 -20.83
N ASP A 81 11.11 -9.02 -20.92
CA ASP A 81 10.82 -7.70 -21.47
C ASP A 81 9.57 -7.09 -20.77
N SER A 82 9.27 -5.85 -21.11
CA SER A 82 8.15 -5.12 -20.53
C SER A 82 6.78 -5.72 -20.93
N GLU A 83 6.65 -6.32 -22.10
CA GLU A 83 5.43 -6.96 -22.55
C GLU A 83 5.13 -8.22 -21.73
N ALA A 84 6.16 -9.02 -21.43
CA ALA A 84 6.04 -10.18 -20.55
C ALA A 84 5.68 -9.79 -19.11
N VAL A 85 6.21 -8.64 -18.59
CA VAL A 85 5.79 -8.09 -17.29
C VAL A 85 4.32 -7.70 -17.32
N ALA A 86 3.89 -6.99 -18.37
CA ALA A 86 2.49 -6.59 -18.55
C ALA A 86 1.56 -7.81 -18.64
N GLY A 87 1.95 -8.84 -19.39
CA GLY A 87 1.20 -10.12 -19.48
C GLY A 87 1.07 -10.81 -18.12
N ALA A 88 2.14 -10.85 -17.32
CA ALA A 88 2.11 -11.43 -16.00
C ALA A 88 1.16 -10.66 -15.05
N ILE A 89 1.24 -9.32 -15.01
CA ILE A 89 0.33 -8.48 -14.22
C ILE A 89 -1.12 -8.61 -14.71
N GLY A 90 -1.33 -8.90 -15.98
CA GLY A 90 -2.67 -9.20 -16.53
C GLY A 90 -3.37 -10.38 -15.86
N GLU A 91 -2.64 -11.28 -15.18
CA GLU A 91 -3.21 -12.38 -14.39
C GLU A 91 -3.63 -11.97 -12.95
N LEU A 92 -3.26 -10.76 -12.49
CA LEU A 92 -3.56 -10.26 -11.14
C LEU A 92 -5.07 -10.27 -10.82
N PRO A 93 -5.99 -9.88 -11.72
CA PRO A 93 -7.43 -9.94 -11.46
C PRO A 93 -7.92 -11.35 -11.09
N ASP A 94 -7.40 -12.40 -11.72
CA ASP A 94 -7.77 -13.79 -11.42
C ASP A 94 -7.27 -14.22 -10.05
N VAL A 95 -6.05 -13.82 -9.68
CA VAL A 95 -5.48 -14.06 -8.34
C VAL A 95 -6.34 -13.39 -7.27
N ILE A 96 -6.74 -12.13 -7.49
CA ILE A 96 -7.57 -11.39 -6.54
C ILE A 96 -8.95 -12.00 -6.42
N THR A 97 -9.55 -12.41 -7.55
CA THR A 97 -10.84 -13.09 -7.55
C THR A 97 -10.78 -14.36 -6.70
N ALA A 98 -9.73 -15.18 -6.85
CA ALA A 98 -9.55 -16.40 -6.06
C ALA A 98 -9.38 -16.10 -4.56
N LEU A 99 -8.65 -15.04 -4.19
CA LEU A 99 -8.48 -14.61 -2.81
C LEU A 99 -9.80 -14.13 -2.19
N VAL A 100 -10.57 -13.32 -2.89
CA VAL A 100 -11.87 -12.82 -2.43
C VAL A 100 -12.86 -13.97 -2.28
N ASP A 101 -12.91 -14.93 -3.21
CA ASP A 101 -13.77 -16.13 -3.13
C ASP A 101 -13.38 -17.03 -1.95
N SER A 102 -12.11 -17.11 -1.60
CA SER A 102 -11.63 -17.85 -0.42
C SER A 102 -11.85 -17.10 0.91
N SER A 103 -12.46 -15.91 0.88
CA SER A 103 -12.68 -15.06 2.04
C SER A 103 -11.37 -14.66 2.74
N ALA A 104 -10.31 -14.42 1.98
CA ALA A 104 -9.07 -13.85 2.49
C ALA A 104 -9.34 -12.47 3.13
N ASP A 105 -8.53 -12.08 4.13
CA ASP A 105 -8.64 -10.76 4.73
C ASP A 105 -8.53 -9.67 3.65
N PRO A 106 -9.48 -8.74 3.55
CA PRO A 106 -9.53 -7.78 2.45
C PRO A 106 -8.35 -6.79 2.47
N VAL A 107 -7.77 -6.51 3.62
CA VAL A 107 -6.57 -5.65 3.73
C VAL A 107 -5.34 -6.41 3.23
N ASP A 108 -5.24 -7.70 3.54
CA ASP A 108 -4.15 -8.55 3.03
C ASP A 108 -4.22 -8.70 1.51
N VAL A 109 -5.43 -8.76 0.92
CA VAL A 109 -5.59 -8.71 -0.54
C VAL A 109 -5.02 -7.42 -1.11
N GLY A 110 -5.27 -6.27 -0.47
CA GLY A 110 -4.66 -4.99 -0.85
C GLY A 110 -3.12 -4.99 -0.78
N HIS A 111 -2.57 -5.65 0.24
CA HIS A 111 -1.12 -5.85 0.36
C HIS A 111 -0.54 -6.74 -0.75
N ILE A 112 -1.26 -7.80 -1.14
CA ILE A 112 -0.84 -8.69 -2.24
C ILE A 112 -0.86 -7.95 -3.58
N ILE A 113 -1.86 -7.10 -3.82
CA ILE A 113 -1.90 -6.24 -5.01
C ILE A 113 -0.66 -5.34 -5.04
N ALA A 114 -0.39 -4.63 -3.95
CA ALA A 114 0.76 -3.75 -3.86
C ALA A 114 2.09 -4.51 -4.03
N PHE A 115 2.20 -5.71 -3.46
CA PHE A 115 3.36 -6.58 -3.63
C PHE A 115 3.60 -6.97 -5.10
N ALA A 116 2.54 -7.32 -5.84
CA ALA A 116 2.64 -7.65 -7.26
C ALA A 116 3.11 -6.45 -8.10
N ILE A 117 2.56 -5.26 -7.82
CA ILE A 117 2.96 -4.01 -8.49
C ILE A 117 4.41 -3.64 -8.15
N ASP A 118 4.84 -3.82 -6.90
CA ASP A 118 6.23 -3.64 -6.48
C ASP A 118 7.18 -4.61 -7.21
N ALA A 119 6.79 -5.88 -7.37
CA ALA A 119 7.57 -6.87 -8.08
C ALA A 119 7.70 -6.50 -9.57
N ALA A 120 6.61 -6.06 -10.21
CA ALA A 120 6.63 -5.56 -11.58
C ALA A 120 7.52 -4.32 -11.72
N THR A 121 7.41 -3.37 -10.79
CA THR A 121 8.25 -2.16 -10.76
C THR A 121 9.74 -2.54 -10.67
N ARG A 122 10.11 -3.46 -9.76
CA ARG A 122 11.50 -3.93 -9.63
C ARG A 122 11.99 -4.60 -10.92
N ARG A 123 11.15 -5.45 -11.53
CA ARG A 123 11.52 -6.12 -12.77
C ARG A 123 11.69 -5.16 -13.94
N LEU A 124 10.80 -4.17 -14.08
CA LEU A 124 10.91 -3.11 -15.09
C LEU A 124 12.16 -2.25 -14.85
N LEU A 125 12.52 -1.94 -13.61
CA LEU A 125 13.77 -1.24 -13.29
C LEU A 125 15.00 -2.07 -13.72
N GLU A 126 15.03 -3.39 -13.46
CA GLU A 126 16.11 -4.26 -13.91
C GLU A 126 16.24 -4.28 -15.45
N LEU A 127 15.11 -4.41 -16.15
CA LEU A 127 15.06 -4.39 -17.61
C LEU A 127 15.49 -3.04 -18.18
N GLY A 128 14.97 -1.95 -17.60
CA GLY A 128 15.33 -0.59 -18.01
C GLY A 128 16.82 -0.27 -17.77
N MET A 129 17.40 -0.73 -16.66
CA MET A 129 18.84 -0.58 -16.42
C MET A 129 19.68 -1.42 -17.38
N ALA A 130 19.20 -2.59 -17.79
CA ALA A 130 19.88 -3.38 -18.82
C ALA A 130 19.87 -2.70 -20.19
N GLU A 131 18.82 -1.92 -20.50
CA GLU A 131 18.68 -1.19 -21.77
C GLU A 131 19.40 0.18 -21.75
N HIS A 132 19.25 0.95 -20.69
CA HIS A 132 19.70 2.35 -20.59
C HIS A 132 20.99 2.52 -19.76
N GLY A 133 21.47 1.47 -19.12
CA GLY A 133 22.62 1.51 -18.20
C GLY A 133 22.21 1.76 -16.76
N GLU A 134 23.10 1.39 -15.83
CA GLU A 134 22.90 1.65 -14.39
C GLU A 134 23.11 3.14 -14.10
N PRO A 135 22.27 3.75 -13.23
CA PRO A 135 22.50 5.11 -12.75
C PRO A 135 23.85 5.25 -12.06
N PRO A 136 24.58 6.36 -12.29
CA PRO A 136 25.97 6.52 -11.83
C PRO A 136 26.10 6.72 -10.32
N SER A 137 25.02 7.03 -9.64
CA SER A 137 24.98 7.34 -8.21
C SER A 137 23.93 6.50 -7.47
N PRO A 138 24.02 6.35 -6.14
CA PRO A 138 22.96 5.71 -5.35
C PRO A 138 21.61 6.40 -5.57
N TRP A 139 20.58 5.59 -5.74
CA TRP A 139 19.21 6.05 -5.97
C TRP A 139 18.20 5.16 -5.24
N ALA A 140 16.98 5.68 -5.06
CA ALA A 140 15.84 4.96 -4.54
C ALA A 140 14.58 5.27 -5.35
N TRP A 141 13.85 4.24 -5.76
CA TRP A 141 12.47 4.34 -6.25
C TRP A 141 11.54 4.32 -5.06
N LEU A 142 10.74 5.36 -4.91
CA LEU A 142 9.80 5.55 -3.82
C LEU A 142 8.37 5.36 -4.33
N ALA A 143 7.64 4.41 -3.79
CA ALA A 143 6.18 4.37 -3.88
C ALA A 143 5.59 5.45 -2.98
N LEU A 144 4.50 6.08 -3.41
CA LEU A 144 3.82 7.15 -2.67
C LEU A 144 2.37 6.78 -2.37
N GLY A 145 1.74 7.52 -1.48
CA GLY A 145 0.31 7.42 -1.19
C GLY A 145 -0.16 6.00 -0.81
N SER A 146 -1.17 5.48 -1.48
CA SER A 146 -1.71 4.14 -1.23
C SER A 146 -0.71 3.03 -1.56
N ALA A 147 0.15 3.22 -2.56
CA ALA A 147 1.22 2.29 -2.89
C ALA A 147 2.27 2.20 -1.77
N ALA A 148 2.62 3.31 -1.14
CA ALA A 148 3.51 3.33 0.02
C ALA A 148 2.91 2.63 1.24
N ARG A 149 1.60 2.78 1.47
CA ARG A 149 0.87 2.08 2.54
C ARG A 149 0.62 0.61 2.24
N GLN A 150 0.89 0.18 1.00
CA GLN A 150 0.53 -1.14 0.47
C GLN A 150 -0.99 -1.40 0.55
N GLU A 151 -1.80 -0.38 0.37
CA GLU A 151 -3.25 -0.39 0.43
C GLU A 151 -3.83 -0.08 -0.95
N GLN A 152 -3.51 -0.93 -1.94
CA GLN A 152 -3.95 -0.78 -3.32
C GLN A 152 -5.11 -1.70 -3.65
N ALA A 153 -6.05 -1.23 -4.45
CA ALA A 153 -7.12 -2.03 -5.04
C ALA A 153 -6.80 -2.30 -6.52
N ILE A 154 -7.63 -3.10 -7.18
CA ILE A 154 -7.44 -3.46 -8.60
C ILE A 154 -7.38 -2.21 -9.48
N ARG A 155 -8.28 -1.26 -9.24
CA ARG A 155 -8.21 0.05 -9.85
C ARG A 155 -7.30 0.95 -9.03
N THR A 156 -6.08 1.10 -9.47
CA THR A 156 -5.08 2.00 -8.90
C THR A 156 -4.36 2.75 -10.00
N ASP A 157 -3.79 3.88 -9.65
CA ASP A 157 -2.91 4.67 -10.48
C ASP A 157 -1.46 4.60 -9.97
N GLN A 158 -0.55 5.16 -10.73
CA GLN A 158 0.87 5.18 -10.43
C GLN A 158 1.19 6.41 -9.58
N ASP A 159 1.60 6.20 -8.33
CA ASP A 159 2.14 7.26 -7.47
C ASP A 159 3.56 6.87 -7.05
N HIS A 160 4.56 7.54 -7.62
CA HIS A 160 5.97 7.23 -7.33
C HIS A 160 6.91 8.40 -7.56
N ALA A 161 8.09 8.34 -6.94
CA ALA A 161 9.13 9.35 -7.03
C ALA A 161 10.51 8.71 -7.08
N LEU A 162 11.54 9.51 -7.32
CA LEU A 162 12.94 9.12 -7.25
C LEU A 162 13.71 10.04 -6.30
N ALA A 163 14.50 9.43 -5.43
CA ALA A 163 15.54 10.11 -4.66
C ALA A 163 16.91 9.63 -5.13
N PHE A 164 17.92 10.49 -5.15
CA PHE A 164 19.27 10.12 -5.58
C PHE A 164 20.33 10.93 -4.84
N GLU A 165 21.59 10.53 -4.98
CA GLU A 165 22.78 11.29 -4.56
C GLU A 165 23.59 11.73 -5.77
N GLY A 166 24.57 12.65 -5.55
CA GLY A 166 25.51 13.09 -6.55
C GLY A 166 25.05 14.27 -7.39
N ASP A 167 25.63 14.43 -8.57
CA ASP A 167 25.36 15.54 -9.47
C ASP A 167 23.94 15.43 -10.08
N PRO A 168 23.08 16.45 -9.94
CA PRO A 168 21.70 16.39 -10.40
C PRO A 168 21.56 16.21 -11.93
N ASP A 169 22.42 16.80 -12.73
CA ASP A 169 22.31 16.73 -14.17
C ASP A 169 22.71 15.34 -14.67
N ALA A 170 23.80 14.79 -14.16
CA ALA A 170 24.23 13.42 -14.47
C ALA A 170 23.21 12.38 -14.00
N ALA A 171 22.67 12.53 -12.79
CA ALA A 171 21.64 11.64 -12.26
C ALA A 171 20.34 11.71 -13.09
N ASN A 172 19.86 12.91 -13.42
CA ASN A 172 18.65 13.07 -14.24
C ASN A 172 18.81 12.55 -15.66
N ALA A 173 19.99 12.69 -16.27
CA ALA A 173 20.26 12.15 -17.61
C ALA A 173 20.07 10.62 -17.67
N SER A 174 20.36 9.91 -16.58
CA SER A 174 20.19 8.46 -16.46
C SER A 174 18.80 8.07 -15.92
N LEU A 175 18.31 8.75 -14.89
CA LEU A 175 17.07 8.38 -14.21
C LEU A 175 15.80 8.77 -14.98
N ALA A 176 15.84 9.80 -15.84
CA ALA A 176 14.66 10.21 -16.61
C ALA A 176 14.22 9.16 -17.65
N PRO A 177 15.13 8.59 -18.49
CA PRO A 177 14.76 7.48 -19.39
C PRO A 177 14.28 6.24 -18.62
N LEU A 178 14.93 5.92 -17.50
CA LEU A 178 14.54 4.79 -16.65
C LEU A 178 13.15 4.99 -16.06
N ALA A 179 12.83 6.21 -15.59
CA ALA A 179 11.50 6.55 -15.06
C ALA A 179 10.41 6.41 -16.14
N GLU A 180 10.68 6.86 -17.36
CA GLU A 180 9.74 6.70 -18.47
C GLU A 180 9.54 5.24 -18.86
N PHE A 181 10.62 4.46 -18.94
CA PHE A 181 10.55 3.03 -19.23
C PHE A 181 9.66 2.28 -18.22
N VAL A 182 9.87 2.53 -16.93
CA VAL A 182 9.08 1.89 -15.86
C VAL A 182 7.62 2.35 -15.91
N THR A 183 7.39 3.65 -16.06
CA THR A 183 6.03 4.22 -16.11
C THR A 183 5.24 3.69 -17.31
N ALA A 184 5.86 3.63 -18.49
CA ALA A 184 5.24 3.05 -19.68
C ALA A 184 4.97 1.54 -19.53
N GLY A 185 5.90 0.80 -18.91
CA GLY A 185 5.72 -0.62 -18.64
C GLY A 185 4.57 -0.91 -17.68
N LEU A 186 4.43 -0.12 -16.61
CA LEU A 186 3.30 -0.21 -15.69
C LEU A 186 1.97 0.19 -16.35
N GLU A 187 1.98 1.21 -17.21
CA GLU A 187 0.80 1.61 -17.98
C GLU A 187 0.36 0.49 -18.95
N ALA A 188 1.30 -0.14 -19.65
CA ALA A 188 1.03 -1.30 -20.50
C ALA A 188 0.47 -2.50 -19.70
N ALA A 189 0.87 -2.63 -18.43
CA ALA A 189 0.32 -3.61 -17.49
C ALA A 189 -1.07 -3.23 -16.93
N GLY A 190 -1.68 -2.13 -17.36
CA GLY A 190 -3.01 -1.69 -16.96
C GLY A 190 -3.05 -0.78 -15.72
N ILE A 191 -1.90 -0.37 -15.19
CA ILE A 191 -1.81 0.56 -14.06
C ILE A 191 -1.73 1.98 -14.62
N ALA A 192 -2.83 2.72 -14.53
CA ALA A 192 -2.96 4.03 -15.15
C ALA A 192 -1.93 5.06 -14.63
N ARG A 193 -1.51 5.98 -15.48
CA ARG A 193 -0.73 7.14 -15.05
C ARG A 193 -1.54 8.00 -14.09
N CYS A 194 -0.88 8.58 -13.09
CA CYS A 194 -1.52 9.51 -12.15
C CYS A 194 -1.96 10.80 -12.86
N ASN A 195 -3.23 11.16 -12.76
CA ASN A 195 -3.76 12.39 -13.33
C ASN A 195 -3.16 13.66 -12.70
N GLY A 196 -2.65 13.55 -11.47
CA GLY A 196 -1.96 14.61 -10.74
C GLY A 196 -0.48 14.74 -11.07
N ASP A 197 0.04 13.95 -12.04
CA ASP A 197 1.45 13.89 -12.42
C ASP A 197 2.40 13.58 -11.25
N VAL A 198 1.91 12.77 -10.28
CA VAL A 198 2.69 12.31 -9.11
C VAL A 198 3.51 11.08 -9.50
N MET A 199 4.42 11.25 -10.45
CA MET A 199 5.21 10.18 -11.02
C MET A 199 6.68 10.57 -11.15
N ALA A 200 7.58 9.59 -11.14
CA ALA A 200 9.02 9.79 -11.31
C ALA A 200 9.40 10.38 -12.69
N THR A 201 8.49 10.33 -13.68
CA THR A 201 8.64 11.03 -14.97
C THR A 201 8.62 12.56 -14.80
N ASN A 202 7.94 13.08 -13.78
CA ASN A 202 7.98 14.48 -13.41
C ASN A 202 9.33 14.85 -12.76
N ALA A 203 10.06 15.77 -13.37
CA ALA A 203 11.36 16.22 -12.86
C ALA A 203 11.27 16.78 -11.42
N ALA A 204 10.12 17.35 -11.04
CA ALA A 204 9.89 17.84 -9.67
C ALA A 204 9.84 16.72 -8.62
N LEU A 205 9.73 15.46 -9.04
CA LEU A 205 9.70 14.27 -8.18
C LEU A 205 10.93 13.37 -8.37
N ARG A 206 11.94 13.84 -9.09
CA ARG A 206 13.28 13.24 -9.18
C ARG A 206 14.29 14.22 -8.57
N LEU A 207 14.61 14.04 -7.30
CA LEU A 207 15.40 15.02 -6.55
C LEU A 207 16.55 14.36 -5.79
N PRO A 208 17.65 15.11 -5.57
CA PRO A 208 18.62 14.74 -4.56
C PRO A 208 17.95 14.49 -3.20
N LEU A 209 18.42 13.50 -2.44
CA LEU A 209 17.84 13.16 -1.12
C LEU A 209 17.80 14.37 -0.18
N GLN A 210 18.84 15.20 -0.20
CA GLN A 210 18.87 16.41 0.64
C GLN A 210 17.77 17.41 0.25
N ASP A 211 17.40 17.48 -1.04
CA ASP A 211 16.31 18.34 -1.51
C ASP A 211 14.96 17.79 -1.11
N TRP A 212 14.80 16.49 -1.09
CA TRP A 212 13.62 15.84 -0.50
C TRP A 212 13.48 16.19 0.97
N VAL A 213 14.53 16.03 1.78
CA VAL A 213 14.51 16.38 3.21
C VAL A 213 14.17 17.87 3.41
N ARG A 214 14.82 18.78 2.64
CA ARG A 214 14.50 20.21 2.70
C ARG A 214 13.07 20.53 2.31
N ARG A 215 12.53 19.81 1.31
CA ARG A 215 11.16 19.98 0.84
C ARG A 215 10.14 19.52 1.89
N PHE A 216 10.36 18.40 2.53
CA PHE A 216 9.52 17.94 3.65
C PHE A 216 9.55 18.92 4.82
N ASP A 217 10.73 19.38 5.20
CA ASP A 217 10.90 20.40 6.25
C ASP A 217 10.15 21.69 5.92
N PHE A 218 10.28 22.18 4.68
CA PHE A 218 9.56 23.35 4.18
C PHE A 218 8.04 23.13 4.25
N TRP A 219 7.51 22.03 3.72
CA TRP A 219 6.07 21.78 3.73
C TRP A 219 5.47 21.66 5.13
N MET A 220 6.21 21.11 6.09
CA MET A 220 5.79 21.06 7.49
C MET A 220 5.86 22.40 8.20
N SER A 221 6.67 23.33 7.70
CA SER A 221 6.85 24.67 8.27
C SER A 221 5.95 25.72 7.61
N GLU A 222 5.60 25.50 6.35
CA GLU A 222 4.80 26.43 5.54
C GLU A 222 3.31 26.31 5.91
N GLN A 223 2.68 27.44 6.17
CA GLN A 223 1.28 27.53 6.61
C GLN A 223 0.30 27.69 5.43
N SER A 224 0.72 27.39 4.22
CA SER A 224 -0.14 27.53 3.04
C SER A 224 -0.98 26.27 2.77
N PRO A 225 -2.23 26.40 2.30
CA PRO A 225 -3.04 25.27 1.88
C PRO A 225 -2.36 24.42 0.78
N LYS A 226 -1.61 25.07 -0.12
CA LYS A 226 -0.91 24.40 -1.22
C LYS A 226 0.22 23.49 -0.72
N ALA A 227 1.01 23.94 0.26
CA ALA A 227 2.06 23.11 0.87
C ALA A 227 1.43 21.89 1.57
N SER A 228 0.36 22.10 2.32
CA SER A 228 -0.39 21.01 2.99
C SER A 228 -1.00 20.03 2.00
N GLU A 229 -1.48 20.49 0.85
CA GLU A 229 -1.99 19.62 -0.21
C GLU A 229 -0.89 18.77 -0.82
N GLN A 230 0.23 19.38 -1.23
CA GLN A 230 1.38 18.68 -1.79
C GLN A 230 1.92 17.63 -0.82
N LEU A 231 2.10 17.99 0.46
CA LEU A 231 2.56 17.04 1.45
C LEU A 231 1.56 15.89 1.64
N SER A 232 0.24 16.14 1.61
CA SER A 232 -0.75 15.08 1.80
C SER A 232 -0.70 13.97 0.74
N ILE A 233 -0.23 14.29 -0.46
CA ILE A 233 -0.04 13.33 -1.56
C ILE A 233 1.23 12.50 -1.33
N ILE A 234 2.31 13.15 -0.90
CA ILE A 234 3.66 12.55 -0.79
C ILE A 234 3.98 12.10 0.64
N PHE A 235 3.08 12.36 1.59
CA PHE A 235 3.27 12.05 3.02
C PHE A 235 3.64 10.60 3.29
N ASP A 236 2.99 9.69 2.58
CA ASP A 236 3.29 8.27 2.64
C ASP A 236 4.28 7.95 1.53
N PHE A 237 5.44 7.49 1.90
CA PHE A 237 6.51 7.07 1.01
C PHE A 237 7.11 5.76 1.52
N ARG A 238 7.58 4.91 0.60
CA ARG A 238 8.25 3.65 0.89
C ARG A 238 9.21 3.30 -0.24
N ARG A 239 10.41 2.85 0.09
CA ARG A 239 11.38 2.39 -0.91
C ARG A 239 10.95 1.05 -1.50
N VAL A 240 10.85 1.00 -2.82
CA VAL A 240 10.55 -0.23 -3.59
C VAL A 240 11.83 -0.85 -4.14
N ALA A 241 12.77 -0.02 -4.61
CA ALA A 241 14.02 -0.46 -5.21
C ALA A 241 15.13 0.60 -5.03
N GLY A 242 16.36 0.22 -5.41
CA GLY A 242 17.53 1.07 -5.28
C GLY A 242 18.29 0.85 -3.97
N LYS A 243 19.51 1.38 -3.89
CA LYS A 243 20.44 1.17 -2.76
C LYS A 243 20.49 2.37 -1.79
N LEU A 244 19.89 3.50 -2.17
CA LEU A 244 19.87 4.70 -1.33
C LEU A 244 18.91 4.51 -0.16
N GLU A 245 19.37 4.76 1.07
CA GLU A 245 18.57 4.70 2.29
C GLU A 245 17.72 5.99 2.48
N ALA A 246 16.90 6.29 1.45
CA ALA A 246 16.09 7.50 1.44
C ALA A 246 14.93 7.43 2.46
N GLU A 247 14.37 6.25 2.70
CA GLU A 247 13.23 6.08 3.58
C GLU A 247 13.56 6.49 5.02
N GLY A 248 14.70 6.04 5.57
CA GLY A 248 15.14 6.40 6.90
C GLY A 248 15.34 7.92 7.07
N ALA A 249 16.01 8.58 6.13
CA ALA A 249 16.22 10.03 6.17
C ALA A 249 14.91 10.83 6.11
N LEU A 250 13.93 10.34 5.34
CA LEU A 250 12.61 10.97 5.26
C LEU A 250 11.76 10.68 6.51
N ASP A 251 11.89 9.49 7.11
CA ASP A 251 11.22 9.17 8.37
C ASP A 251 11.77 10.01 9.53
N ASP A 252 13.08 10.26 9.57
CA ASP A 252 13.71 11.12 10.57
C ASP A 252 13.15 12.54 10.52
N ILE A 253 13.03 13.14 9.34
CA ILE A 253 12.43 14.48 9.22
C ILE A 253 10.94 14.47 9.55
N MET A 254 10.19 13.42 9.13
CA MET A 254 8.78 13.29 9.46
C MET A 254 8.52 13.11 10.95
N ALA A 255 9.42 12.44 11.68
CA ALA A 255 9.31 12.31 13.14
C ALA A 255 9.33 13.66 13.86
N THR A 256 9.94 14.71 13.25
CA THR A 256 9.92 16.06 13.81
C THR A 256 8.54 16.74 13.76
N ALA A 257 7.59 16.18 13.02
CA ALA A 257 6.23 16.72 12.87
C ALA A 257 5.50 16.84 14.22
N VAL A 258 5.83 15.99 15.20
CA VAL A 258 5.28 16.06 16.56
C VAL A 258 5.50 17.45 17.22
N ASN A 259 6.55 18.16 16.84
CA ASN A 259 6.89 19.49 17.35
C ASN A 259 6.31 20.63 16.50
N ARG A 260 5.41 20.35 15.55
CA ARG A 260 4.86 21.32 14.59
C ARG A 260 3.32 21.40 14.70
N PRO A 261 2.80 22.12 15.71
CA PRO A 261 1.36 22.10 16.03
C PRO A 261 0.46 22.59 14.89
N ILE A 262 0.91 23.54 14.08
CA ILE A 262 0.15 24.06 12.93
C ILE A 262 0.04 22.99 11.85
N PHE A 263 1.12 22.28 11.57
CA PHE A 263 1.11 21.17 10.63
C PHE A 263 0.18 20.03 11.11
N LEU A 264 0.25 19.67 12.40
CA LEU A 264 -0.66 18.68 12.99
C LEU A 264 -2.13 19.11 12.89
N ALA A 265 -2.43 20.39 13.09
CA ALA A 265 -3.77 20.93 12.91
C ALA A 265 -4.25 20.83 11.44
N HIS A 266 -3.36 21.05 10.48
CA HIS A 266 -3.66 20.86 9.06
C HIS A 266 -3.96 19.37 8.72
N LEU A 267 -3.17 18.44 9.25
CA LEU A 267 -3.45 17.00 9.09
C LEU A 267 -4.81 16.60 9.67
N ALA A 268 -5.12 17.07 10.88
CA ALA A 268 -6.41 16.84 11.50
C ALA A 268 -7.55 17.43 10.65
N ARG A 269 -7.39 18.66 10.18
CA ARG A 269 -8.38 19.32 9.31
C ARG A 269 -8.62 18.52 8.01
N ARG A 270 -7.56 18.04 7.35
CA ARG A 270 -7.69 17.18 6.14
C ARG A 270 -8.47 15.89 6.41
N ALA A 271 -8.33 15.31 7.60
CA ALA A 271 -9.13 14.15 8.00
C ALA A 271 -10.61 14.50 8.24
N LEU A 272 -10.96 15.80 8.43
CA LEU A 272 -12.32 16.30 8.64
C LEU A 272 -12.96 16.88 7.37
N ASP A 273 -12.18 17.18 6.32
CA ASP A 273 -12.67 17.76 5.07
C ASP A 273 -13.59 16.80 4.30
N LEU A 274 -13.28 15.51 4.32
CA LEU A 274 -14.13 14.46 3.77
C LEU A 274 -15.14 14.00 4.83
N ARG A 275 -16.36 13.73 4.38
CA ARG A 275 -17.43 13.28 5.29
C ARG A 275 -17.99 11.95 4.82
N PRO A 276 -18.21 11.00 5.75
CA PRO A 276 -18.91 9.78 5.43
C PRO A 276 -20.31 10.08 4.87
N PRO A 277 -20.78 9.35 3.86
CA PRO A 277 -22.08 9.60 3.21
C PRO A 277 -23.24 9.06 4.06
N ILE A 278 -23.43 9.61 5.26
CA ILE A 278 -24.50 9.28 6.19
C ILE A 278 -25.28 10.54 6.59
N GLY A 279 -26.60 10.49 6.44
CA GLY A 279 -27.50 11.60 6.75
C GLY A 279 -27.96 11.67 8.21
N PHE A 280 -28.52 12.80 8.58
CA PHE A 280 -28.98 13.11 9.94
C PHE A 280 -30.03 12.11 10.46
N VAL A 281 -30.87 11.54 9.59
CA VAL A 281 -31.94 10.56 9.93
C VAL A 281 -31.48 9.12 9.67
N ARG A 282 -30.19 8.82 9.83
CA ARG A 282 -29.60 7.47 9.71
C ARG A 282 -29.73 6.80 8.33
N GLY A 283 -30.01 7.57 7.27
CA GLY A 283 -29.99 7.10 5.88
C GLY A 283 -28.62 7.26 5.25
N LEU A 284 -28.27 6.38 4.27
CA LEU A 284 -27.13 6.62 3.42
C LEU A 284 -27.46 7.79 2.47
N ILE A 285 -26.50 8.71 2.32
CA ILE A 285 -26.57 9.78 1.35
C ILE A 285 -25.93 9.22 0.06
N VAL A 286 -26.73 9.12 -0.99
CA VAL A 286 -26.25 8.72 -2.31
C VAL A 286 -26.14 9.97 -3.19
N ASP A 287 -25.20 9.98 -4.10
CA ASP A 287 -25.15 11.03 -5.12
C ASP A 287 -26.36 10.90 -6.04
N HIS A 288 -27.07 12.01 -6.27
CA HIS A 288 -28.25 12.02 -7.13
C HIS A 288 -27.98 12.64 -8.51
N ARG A 289 -26.82 13.26 -8.74
CA ARG A 289 -26.53 14.08 -9.92
C ARG A 289 -25.16 13.87 -10.57
N GLY A 290 -24.27 13.06 -9.97
CA GLY A 290 -22.94 12.75 -10.50
C GLY A 290 -22.96 11.73 -11.65
N GLU A 291 -21.79 11.28 -12.04
CA GLU A 291 -21.61 10.22 -13.06
C GLU A 291 -22.13 8.86 -12.56
N HIS A 292 -22.22 8.67 -11.23
CA HIS A 292 -22.67 7.44 -10.58
C HIS A 292 -23.90 7.69 -9.66
N PRO A 293 -25.07 8.07 -10.22
CA PRO A 293 -26.24 8.41 -9.42
C PRO A 293 -26.78 7.21 -8.64
N GLY A 294 -27.14 7.42 -7.38
CA GLY A 294 -27.67 6.38 -6.52
C GLY A 294 -26.62 5.55 -5.79
N THR A 295 -25.34 5.84 -5.96
CA THR A 295 -24.21 5.11 -5.38
C THR A 295 -23.55 5.85 -4.22
N VAL A 296 -22.66 5.15 -3.54
CA VAL A 296 -21.77 5.64 -2.49
C VAL A 296 -20.33 5.39 -2.90
N ASP A 297 -19.50 6.42 -2.87
CA ASP A 297 -18.06 6.30 -3.07
C ASP A 297 -17.40 5.72 -1.81
N LEU A 298 -16.94 4.49 -1.87
CA LEU A 298 -16.31 3.80 -0.73
C LEU A 298 -14.89 4.31 -0.45
N LYS A 299 -14.18 4.72 -1.50
CA LYS A 299 -12.80 5.22 -1.37
C LYS A 299 -12.79 6.57 -0.65
N HIS A 300 -13.48 7.58 -1.19
CA HIS A 300 -13.46 8.93 -0.62
C HIS A 300 -14.42 9.10 0.57
N GLY A 301 -15.53 8.36 0.58
CA GLY A 301 -16.50 8.42 1.66
C GLY A 301 -16.15 7.58 2.91
N GLY A 302 -15.12 6.74 2.83
CA GLY A 302 -14.77 5.84 3.94
C GLY A 302 -13.28 5.54 4.07
N ILE A 303 -12.73 4.73 3.17
CA ILE A 303 -11.36 4.19 3.28
C ILE A 303 -10.31 5.31 3.46
N LEU A 304 -10.38 6.34 2.64
CA LEU A 304 -9.45 7.47 2.70
C LEU A 304 -9.62 8.28 4.00
N ILE A 305 -10.84 8.38 4.51
CA ILE A 305 -11.10 9.08 5.78
C ILE A 305 -10.42 8.36 6.93
N VAL A 306 -10.58 7.02 7.04
CA VAL A 306 -9.90 6.22 8.07
C VAL A 306 -8.39 6.38 7.96
N GLY A 307 -7.82 6.30 6.74
CA GLY A 307 -6.40 6.50 6.51
C GLY A 307 -5.89 7.89 6.98
N ASN A 308 -6.66 8.95 6.72
CA ASN A 308 -6.33 10.30 7.15
C ASN A 308 -6.42 10.48 8.67
N ILE A 309 -7.44 9.90 9.30
CA ILE A 309 -7.60 9.89 10.78
C ILE A 309 -6.42 9.16 11.42
N ALA A 310 -6.10 7.95 10.96
CA ALA A 310 -4.98 7.15 11.46
C ALA A 310 -3.65 7.90 11.30
N ARG A 311 -3.44 8.57 10.15
CA ARG A 311 -2.28 9.41 9.89
C ARG A 311 -2.18 10.56 10.89
N ALA A 312 -3.28 11.29 11.11
CA ALA A 312 -3.28 12.44 12.01
C ALA A 312 -2.90 12.04 13.44
N TRP A 313 -3.49 10.96 13.97
CA TRP A 313 -3.17 10.48 15.32
C TRP A 313 -1.74 9.93 15.43
N ALA A 314 -1.32 9.08 14.49
CA ALA A 314 0.04 8.53 14.50
C ALA A 314 1.11 9.64 14.43
N THR A 315 0.92 10.65 13.58
CA THR A 315 1.86 11.76 13.45
C THR A 315 1.95 12.61 14.73
N ARG A 316 0.84 12.79 15.44
CA ARG A 316 0.82 13.49 16.76
C ARG A 316 1.67 12.76 17.83
N THR A 317 1.89 11.48 17.68
CA THR A 317 2.69 10.65 18.60
C THR A 317 4.11 10.38 18.10
N GLY A 318 4.51 10.97 16.96
CA GLY A 318 5.84 10.76 16.36
C GLY A 318 6.04 9.40 15.69
N VAL A 319 4.95 8.65 15.46
CA VAL A 319 5.00 7.33 14.82
C VAL A 319 5.11 7.49 13.30
N THR A 320 6.08 6.80 12.69
CA THR A 320 6.34 6.80 11.24
C THR A 320 5.75 5.58 10.50
N ALA A 321 4.94 4.76 11.17
CA ALA A 321 4.25 3.64 10.53
C ALA A 321 3.49 4.09 9.27
N LYS A 322 3.50 3.27 8.21
CA LYS A 322 2.88 3.64 6.92
C LYS A 322 1.44 3.10 6.82
N ARG A 323 1.23 1.80 7.07
CA ARG A 323 -0.06 1.11 6.93
C ARG A 323 -1.10 1.65 7.91
N THR A 324 -2.33 1.83 7.46
CA THR A 324 -3.43 2.42 8.24
C THR A 324 -3.68 1.69 9.55
N LEU A 325 -3.77 0.35 9.52
CA LEU A 325 -4.01 -0.45 10.75
C LEU A 325 -2.82 -0.38 11.72
N HIS A 326 -1.59 -0.34 11.22
CA HIS A 326 -0.41 -0.17 12.09
C HIS A 326 -0.39 1.22 12.76
N ARG A 327 -0.83 2.28 12.06
CA ARG A 327 -0.99 3.62 12.63
C ARG A 327 -2.02 3.66 13.74
N LEU A 328 -3.16 3.00 13.56
CA LEU A 328 -4.21 2.93 14.59
C LEU A 328 -3.70 2.24 15.85
N ARG A 329 -3.02 1.09 15.72
CA ARG A 329 -2.41 0.36 16.85
C ARG A 329 -1.32 1.17 17.54
N ALA A 330 -0.49 1.85 16.78
CA ALA A 330 0.56 2.70 17.33
C ALA A 330 -0.02 3.93 18.06
N ALA A 331 -1.11 4.52 17.54
CA ALA A 331 -1.80 5.62 18.20
C ALA A 331 -2.45 5.18 19.53
N GLU A 332 -3.04 3.98 19.58
CA GLU A 332 -3.53 3.37 20.83
C GLU A 332 -2.38 3.14 21.82
N GLY A 333 -1.30 2.48 21.37
CA GLY A 333 -0.12 2.21 22.21
C GLY A 333 0.53 3.47 22.80
N ALA A 334 0.38 4.62 22.12
CA ALA A 334 0.82 5.93 22.57
C ALA A 334 -0.24 6.70 23.39
N GLY A 335 -1.43 6.12 23.63
CA GLY A 335 -2.51 6.72 24.39
C GLY A 335 -3.25 7.87 23.67
N ALA A 336 -3.10 8.00 22.34
CA ALA A 336 -3.80 9.02 21.55
C ALA A 336 -5.27 8.67 21.27
N ILE A 337 -5.59 7.39 21.29
CA ILE A 337 -6.96 6.84 21.17
C ILE A 337 -7.12 5.67 22.15
N ASP A 338 -8.34 5.33 22.48
CA ASP A 338 -8.65 4.15 23.27
C ASP A 338 -8.82 2.88 22.40
N ALA A 339 -8.89 1.71 23.05
CA ALA A 339 -9.04 0.44 22.36
C ALA A 339 -10.37 0.35 21.58
N GLU A 340 -11.47 0.91 22.11
CA GLU A 340 -12.79 0.90 21.45
C GLU A 340 -12.73 1.66 20.12
N THR A 341 -12.13 2.84 20.10
CA THR A 341 -11.95 3.66 18.89
C THR A 341 -11.06 2.96 17.87
N ARG A 342 -9.93 2.36 18.32
CA ARG A 342 -9.04 1.58 17.44
C ARG A 342 -9.77 0.40 16.81
N GLU A 343 -10.39 -0.46 17.63
CA GLU A 343 -11.10 -1.65 17.17
C GLU A 343 -12.21 -1.30 16.20
N GLY A 344 -13.04 -0.31 16.55
CA GLY A 344 -14.12 0.14 15.67
C GLY A 344 -13.61 0.63 14.32
N LEU A 345 -12.52 1.40 14.27
CA LEU A 345 -11.94 1.87 13.01
C LEU A 345 -11.28 0.75 12.20
N GLU A 346 -10.62 -0.22 12.86
CA GLU A 346 -10.08 -1.41 12.18
C GLU A 346 -11.20 -2.23 11.54
N GLU A 347 -12.29 -2.48 12.25
CA GLU A 347 -13.48 -3.19 11.74
C GLU A 347 -14.13 -2.44 10.58
N ALA A 348 -14.35 -1.12 10.72
CA ALA A 348 -14.91 -0.29 9.68
C ALA A 348 -14.03 -0.30 8.42
N PHE A 349 -12.71 -0.19 8.58
CA PHE A 349 -11.75 -0.21 7.47
C PHE A 349 -11.77 -1.55 6.73
N ARG A 350 -11.70 -2.68 7.45
CA ARG A 350 -11.78 -4.02 6.86
C ARG A 350 -13.10 -4.25 6.13
N PHE A 351 -14.21 -3.85 6.75
CA PHE A 351 -15.52 -3.99 6.14
C PHE A 351 -15.66 -3.19 4.84
N LEU A 352 -15.19 -1.94 4.83
CA LEU A 352 -15.21 -1.11 3.61
C LEU A 352 -14.33 -1.70 2.50
N TRP A 353 -13.18 -2.26 2.86
CA TRP A 353 -12.31 -2.98 1.92
C TRP A 353 -12.97 -4.25 1.38
N GLU A 354 -13.65 -5.01 2.22
CA GLU A 354 -14.40 -6.20 1.81
C GLU A 354 -15.49 -5.86 0.79
N VAL A 355 -16.32 -4.86 1.08
CA VAL A 355 -17.38 -4.41 0.16
C VAL A 355 -16.78 -3.93 -1.15
N ARG A 356 -15.70 -3.15 -1.10
CA ARG A 356 -15.00 -2.64 -2.28
C ARG A 356 -14.43 -3.75 -3.17
N LEU A 357 -13.72 -4.70 -2.59
CA LEU A 357 -13.11 -5.78 -3.36
C LEU A 357 -14.15 -6.72 -3.97
N ARG A 358 -15.22 -7.04 -3.23
CA ARG A 358 -16.34 -7.82 -3.77
C ARG A 358 -17.00 -7.12 -4.95
N HIS A 359 -17.24 -5.82 -4.84
CA HIS A 359 -17.78 -5.00 -5.92
C HIS A 359 -16.87 -5.04 -7.16
N HIS A 360 -15.56 -4.86 -6.98
CA HIS A 360 -14.60 -4.97 -8.09
C HIS A 360 -14.65 -6.36 -8.75
N VAL A 361 -14.70 -7.44 -7.97
CA VAL A 361 -14.80 -8.82 -8.51
C VAL A 361 -16.10 -9.03 -9.28
N GLU A 362 -17.23 -8.52 -8.77
CA GLU A 362 -18.52 -8.59 -9.48
C GLU A 362 -18.48 -7.85 -10.80
N GLN A 363 -17.92 -6.65 -10.83
CA GLN A 363 -17.75 -5.86 -12.08
C GLN A 363 -16.84 -6.58 -13.08
N MET A 364 -15.71 -7.13 -12.64
CA MET A 364 -14.81 -7.90 -13.51
C MET A 364 -15.51 -9.13 -14.12
N ARG A 365 -16.32 -9.85 -13.34
CA ARG A 365 -17.13 -10.98 -13.83
C ARG A 365 -18.18 -10.56 -14.84
N ALA A 366 -18.70 -9.34 -14.71
CA ALA A 366 -19.62 -8.74 -15.68
C ALA A 366 -18.91 -8.17 -16.93
N GLY A 367 -17.55 -8.19 -16.97
CA GLY A 367 -16.77 -7.57 -18.04
C GLY A 367 -16.71 -6.05 -17.95
N GLU A 368 -17.05 -5.49 -16.81
CA GLU A 368 -17.02 -4.07 -16.51
C GLU A 368 -15.67 -3.65 -15.92
N LYS A 369 -15.34 -2.37 -16.05
CA LYS A 369 -14.14 -1.82 -15.39
C LYS A 369 -14.45 -1.57 -13.91
N PRO A 370 -13.62 -2.08 -12.98
CA PRO A 370 -13.81 -1.84 -11.56
C PRO A 370 -13.85 -0.36 -11.21
N ASP A 371 -14.76 0.02 -10.30
CA ASP A 371 -14.85 1.36 -9.71
C ASP A 371 -15.19 1.30 -8.21
N ASP A 372 -15.17 2.46 -7.56
CA ASP A 372 -15.38 2.57 -6.11
C ASP A 372 -16.82 2.97 -5.72
N PHE A 373 -17.77 2.95 -6.69
CA PHE A 373 -19.14 3.45 -6.55
C PHE A 373 -20.14 2.30 -6.38
N VAL A 374 -20.59 2.07 -5.17
CA VAL A 374 -21.48 0.96 -4.82
C VAL A 374 -22.92 1.43 -4.66
N ASP A 375 -23.87 0.78 -5.33
CA ASP A 375 -25.31 1.00 -5.06
C ASP A 375 -25.70 0.32 -3.74
N PRO A 376 -26.07 1.07 -2.69
CA PRO A 376 -26.47 0.46 -1.42
C PRO A 376 -27.72 -0.39 -1.51
N LYS A 377 -28.54 -0.24 -2.56
CA LYS A 377 -29.77 -1.03 -2.76
C LYS A 377 -29.42 -2.43 -3.28
N ALA A 378 -28.34 -2.56 -4.02
CA ALA A 378 -27.81 -3.85 -4.49
C ALA A 378 -27.23 -4.69 -3.36
N LEU A 379 -26.78 -4.05 -2.27
CA LEU A 379 -26.25 -4.74 -1.10
C LEU A 379 -27.36 -5.47 -0.32
N GLY A 380 -27.07 -6.66 0.16
CA GLY A 380 -27.91 -7.39 1.11
C GLY A 380 -28.15 -6.58 2.40
N GLY A 381 -29.21 -6.90 3.13
CA GLY A 381 -29.60 -6.14 4.34
C GLY A 381 -28.48 -6.03 5.38
N VAL A 382 -27.72 -7.11 5.60
CA VAL A 382 -26.60 -7.15 6.56
C VAL A 382 -25.46 -6.22 6.10
N ALA A 383 -25.04 -6.33 4.84
CA ALA A 383 -23.97 -5.49 4.30
C ALA A 383 -24.36 -4.00 4.29
N ARG A 384 -25.63 -3.68 3.97
CA ARG A 384 -26.15 -2.31 4.05
C ARG A 384 -26.13 -1.75 5.46
N GLN A 385 -26.45 -2.57 6.46
CA GLN A 385 -26.40 -2.16 7.86
C GLN A 385 -24.95 -1.99 8.32
N GLY A 386 -24.06 -2.90 7.93
CA GLY A 386 -22.61 -2.79 8.19
C GLY A 386 -22.03 -1.50 7.63
N LEU A 387 -22.41 -1.13 6.38
CA LEU A 387 -21.98 0.12 5.75
C LEU A 387 -22.40 1.38 6.55
N LYS A 388 -23.64 1.39 7.05
CA LYS A 388 -24.10 2.48 7.93
C LYS A 388 -23.33 2.54 9.23
N GLU A 389 -23.01 1.39 9.81
CA GLU A 389 -22.27 1.33 11.06
C GLU A 389 -20.83 1.78 10.88
N ALA A 390 -20.14 1.31 9.82
CA ALA A 390 -18.81 1.77 9.47
C ALA A 390 -18.74 3.31 9.35
N PHE A 391 -19.71 3.92 8.66
CA PHE A 391 -19.76 5.38 8.53
C PHE A 391 -20.06 6.11 9.85
N ARG A 392 -20.82 5.51 10.78
CA ARG A 392 -21.04 6.08 12.12
C ARG A 392 -19.77 6.06 12.95
N ILE A 393 -19.04 4.94 12.93
CA ILE A 393 -17.75 4.79 13.61
C ILE A 393 -16.78 5.86 13.10
N ILE A 394 -16.65 6.00 11.79
CA ILE A 394 -15.80 7.02 11.18
C ILE A 394 -16.21 8.43 11.61
N THR A 395 -17.52 8.73 11.60
CA THR A 395 -18.03 10.04 12.01
C THR A 395 -17.75 10.32 13.49
N ARG A 396 -17.83 9.31 14.37
CA ARG A 396 -17.47 9.43 15.78
C ARG A 396 -16.00 9.74 15.93
N ALA A 397 -15.14 8.98 15.28
CA ALA A 397 -13.69 9.18 15.31
C ALA A 397 -13.28 10.56 14.78
N GLN A 398 -13.94 11.08 13.74
CA GLN A 398 -13.72 12.45 13.28
C GLN A 398 -14.06 13.49 14.34
N ARG A 399 -15.12 13.29 15.14
CA ARG A 399 -15.46 14.20 16.25
C ARG A 399 -14.42 14.16 17.36
N GLU A 400 -13.89 12.99 17.68
CA GLU A 400 -12.83 12.83 18.67
C GLU A 400 -11.52 13.49 18.22
N LEU A 401 -11.19 13.38 16.94
CA LEU A 401 -10.02 14.04 16.36
C LEU A 401 -10.14 15.58 16.37
N ALA A 402 -11.37 16.11 16.33
CA ALA A 402 -11.65 17.55 16.31
C ALA A 402 -11.53 18.21 17.70
N LEU A 403 -11.48 17.42 18.79
CA LEU A 403 -11.29 17.88 20.18
C LEU A 403 -9.81 18.05 20.52
#